data_33694d8bf8abd34bcd8b3d99949fe9db
#
_entry.id   33694d8bf8abd34bcd8b3d99949fe9db
#
_cell.length_a   1.000
_cell.length_b   1.000
_cell.length_c   1.000
_cell.angle_alpha   90.00
_cell.angle_beta   90.00
_cell.angle_gamma   90.00
#
_symmetry.space_group_name_H-M   'P 1'
#
loop_
_entity.id
_entity.type
_entity.pdbx_description
1 polymer ?
#
loop_
_entity_poly.entity_id
_entity_poly.type
_entity_poly.pdbx_seq_one_letter_code
_entity_poly.pdbx_strand_id
1 'polypeptide(L)'
;MDKIVTYLLEEKKAKRKGGLYHKTQVSLTYNSNRIEGSRLTEEQTRYIFETRTIGFKDEEAVSVDDIIETSNHFIAFDYLLDTIDEPLSGKLIKELHRILKTGTADATKAWFNVGDWKRWPNEVGGTQTVMPQQVDTEITRLNDRYNSTFDVTFEDIIEYHYHFEKIHPFQDGNGRVGRLILFRECLRHNIVPFIIDERHKQFYYRGLREFATTRGYLLDTCLSAQDTYTTWVKYFYPE
;
A
#
# COMPACT_ATOMS: atom_id res chain seq x y z
N MET A 1 -18.73 -3.63 -12.64
CA MET A 1 -17.72 -3.94 -11.60
C MET A 1 -16.77 -4.96 -12.21
N ASP A 2 -15.50 -4.67 -12.16
CA ASP A 2 -14.52 -5.42 -12.93
C ASP A 2 -14.30 -6.84 -12.46
N LYS A 3 -13.90 -7.70 -13.38
CA LYS A 3 -13.72 -9.12 -13.10
C LYS A 3 -12.79 -9.36 -11.87
N ILE A 4 -11.64 -8.66 -11.77
CA ILE A 4 -10.68 -8.86 -10.68
C ILE A 4 -11.27 -8.43 -9.32
N VAL A 5 -11.90 -7.26 -9.24
CA VAL A 5 -12.56 -6.78 -8.01
C VAL A 5 -13.63 -7.75 -7.55
N THR A 6 -14.47 -8.22 -8.49
CA THR A 6 -15.52 -9.18 -8.20
C THR A 6 -14.94 -10.46 -7.61
N TYR A 7 -13.89 -11.02 -8.22
CA TYR A 7 -13.23 -12.22 -7.70
C TYR A 7 -12.65 -12.01 -6.30
N LEU A 8 -11.97 -10.89 -6.06
CA LEU A 8 -11.41 -10.59 -4.74
C LEU A 8 -12.50 -10.46 -3.66
N LEU A 9 -13.62 -9.80 -3.97
CA LEU A 9 -14.74 -9.63 -3.04
C LEU A 9 -15.49 -10.94 -2.77
N GLU A 10 -15.71 -11.77 -3.80
CA GLU A 10 -16.34 -13.08 -3.65
C GLU A 10 -15.48 -14.02 -2.81
N GLU A 11 -14.17 -14.10 -3.08
CA GLU A 11 -13.25 -14.93 -2.31
C GLU A 11 -13.09 -14.43 -0.85
N LYS A 12 -13.04 -13.10 -0.64
CA LYS A 12 -13.07 -12.50 0.70
C LYS A 12 -14.32 -12.93 1.46
N LYS A 13 -15.50 -12.77 0.86
CA LYS A 13 -16.79 -13.16 1.47
C LYS A 13 -16.86 -14.65 1.77
N ALA A 14 -16.38 -15.48 0.85
CA ALA A 14 -16.35 -16.95 1.01
C ALA A 14 -15.25 -17.43 1.95
N LYS A 15 -14.34 -16.56 2.40
CA LYS A 15 -13.12 -16.91 3.16
C LYS A 15 -12.30 -18.00 2.46
N ARG A 16 -12.23 -17.95 1.13
CA ARG A 16 -11.57 -18.96 0.31
C ARG A 16 -10.06 -18.98 0.57
N LYS A 17 -9.54 -20.13 0.99
CA LYS A 17 -8.10 -20.35 1.12
C LYS A 17 -7.48 -20.72 -0.23
N GLY A 18 -6.26 -20.24 -0.48
CA GLY A 18 -5.49 -20.60 -1.68
C GLY A 18 -6.00 -19.97 -2.98
N GLY A 19 -6.90 -18.98 -2.93
CA GLY A 19 -7.35 -18.21 -4.09
C GLY A 19 -6.52 -16.94 -4.35
N LEU A 20 -6.96 -16.14 -5.33
CA LEU A 20 -6.31 -14.87 -5.68
C LEU A 20 -6.30 -13.88 -4.50
N TYR A 21 -7.44 -13.73 -3.80
CA TYR A 21 -7.53 -12.88 -2.61
C TYR A 21 -6.51 -13.29 -1.54
N HIS A 22 -6.47 -14.58 -1.21
CA HIS A 22 -5.53 -15.09 -0.21
C HIS A 22 -4.07 -14.82 -0.61
N LYS A 23 -3.71 -15.13 -1.87
CA LYS A 23 -2.37 -14.87 -2.38
C LYS A 23 -2.03 -13.38 -2.39
N THR A 24 -2.98 -12.52 -2.76
CA THR A 24 -2.81 -11.07 -2.76
C THR A 24 -2.59 -10.54 -1.35
N GLN A 25 -3.42 -10.93 -0.39
CA GLN A 25 -3.29 -10.54 1.01
C GLN A 25 -1.88 -10.85 1.56
N VAL A 26 -1.42 -12.09 1.40
CA VAL A 26 -0.12 -12.49 1.91
C VAL A 26 1.01 -11.75 1.21
N SER A 27 1.01 -11.73 -0.12
CA SER A 27 2.11 -11.16 -0.90
C SER A 27 2.18 -9.63 -0.80
N LEU A 28 1.05 -8.93 -0.88
CA LEU A 28 1.03 -7.47 -0.74
C LEU A 28 1.49 -7.05 0.66
N THR A 29 0.97 -7.70 1.69
CA THR A 29 1.34 -7.40 3.07
C THR A 29 2.81 -7.68 3.33
N TYR A 30 3.31 -8.85 2.95
CA TYR A 30 4.71 -9.22 3.12
C TYR A 30 5.63 -8.20 2.43
N ASN A 31 5.45 -7.99 1.12
CA ASN A 31 6.34 -7.13 0.35
C ASN A 31 6.24 -5.67 0.79
N SER A 32 5.05 -5.15 1.06
CA SER A 32 4.87 -3.78 1.50
C SER A 32 5.55 -3.50 2.85
N ASN A 33 5.44 -4.41 3.82
CA ASN A 33 6.12 -4.28 5.10
C ASN A 33 7.64 -4.53 4.97
N ARG A 34 8.07 -5.47 4.11
CA ARG A 34 9.48 -5.76 3.87
C ARG A 34 10.24 -4.56 3.28
N ILE A 35 9.58 -3.80 2.40
CA ILE A 35 10.12 -2.55 1.85
C ILE A 35 10.42 -1.55 2.97
N GLU A 36 9.56 -1.48 3.99
CA GLU A 36 9.71 -0.58 5.14
C GLU A 36 10.60 -1.14 6.26
N GLY A 37 11.19 -2.33 6.06
CA GLY A 37 12.20 -2.87 6.98
C GLY A 37 11.70 -3.96 7.94
N SER A 38 10.46 -4.41 7.83
CA SER A 38 9.98 -5.57 8.59
C SER A 38 10.87 -6.79 8.36
N ARG A 39 11.14 -7.53 9.43
CA ARG A 39 11.96 -8.74 9.41
C ARG A 39 11.15 -10.02 9.26
N LEU A 40 9.82 -9.94 9.27
CA LEU A 40 8.98 -11.11 9.05
C LEU A 40 9.26 -11.73 7.69
N THR A 41 9.26 -13.06 7.64
CA THR A 41 9.31 -13.82 6.39
C THR A 41 7.92 -13.88 5.76
N GLU A 42 7.85 -14.23 4.47
CA GLU A 42 6.57 -14.45 3.79
C GLU A 42 5.78 -15.60 4.45
N GLU A 43 6.46 -16.66 4.91
CA GLU A 43 5.84 -17.78 5.62
C GLU A 43 5.24 -17.33 6.97
N GLN A 44 5.96 -16.51 7.75
CA GLN A 44 5.44 -15.93 8.99
C GLN A 44 4.24 -15.01 8.72
N THR A 45 4.31 -14.18 7.68
CA THR A 45 3.20 -13.33 7.24
C THR A 45 1.97 -14.18 6.89
N ARG A 46 2.16 -15.30 6.19
CA ARG A 46 1.09 -16.26 5.86
C ARG A 46 0.50 -16.90 7.12
N TYR A 47 1.32 -17.33 8.09
CA TYR A 47 0.80 -17.90 9.34
C TYR A 47 -0.02 -16.89 10.15
N ILE A 48 0.42 -15.63 10.23
CA ILE A 48 -0.38 -14.58 10.87
C ILE A 48 -1.75 -14.44 10.19
N PHE A 49 -1.78 -14.45 8.85
CA PHE A 49 -3.03 -14.37 8.09
C PHE A 49 -3.95 -15.58 8.29
N GLU A 50 -3.40 -16.79 8.12
CA GLU A 50 -4.20 -18.02 8.09
C GLU A 50 -4.64 -18.51 9.47
N THR A 51 -3.77 -18.37 10.48
CA THR A 51 -3.92 -19.04 11.77
C THR A 51 -3.83 -18.10 12.98
N ARG A 52 -3.48 -16.84 12.78
CA ARG A 52 -3.19 -15.89 13.85
C ARG A 52 -2.08 -16.36 14.79
N THR A 53 -1.14 -17.12 14.25
CA THR A 53 0.04 -17.61 14.95
C THR A 53 1.29 -17.15 14.24
N ILE A 54 2.42 -17.18 14.95
CA ILE A 54 3.73 -16.94 14.37
C ILE A 54 4.68 -18.06 14.81
N GLY A 55 5.37 -18.65 13.85
CA GLY A 55 6.43 -19.61 14.10
C GLY A 55 7.79 -18.90 14.15
N PHE A 56 8.60 -19.24 15.14
CA PHE A 56 9.99 -18.81 15.20
C PHE A 56 10.89 -19.98 14.80
N LYS A 57 11.81 -19.71 13.90
CA LYS A 57 12.97 -20.59 13.67
C LYS A 57 14.15 -19.90 14.34
N ASP A 58 14.74 -20.60 15.31
CA ASP A 58 15.89 -20.14 16.08
C ASP A 58 15.66 -18.87 16.93
N GLU A 59 16.71 -18.40 17.62
CA GLU A 59 16.70 -17.32 18.62
C GLU A 59 16.50 -15.90 18.01
N GLU A 60 15.97 -15.75 16.80
CA GLU A 60 15.74 -14.44 16.20
C GLU A 60 14.57 -13.72 16.87
N ALA A 61 14.85 -12.56 17.42
CA ALA A 61 13.83 -11.67 17.95
C ALA A 61 13.06 -11.00 16.79
N VAL A 62 11.74 -11.13 16.82
CA VAL A 62 10.81 -10.43 15.92
C VAL A 62 10.20 -9.25 16.67
N SER A 63 10.13 -8.10 16.01
CA SER A 63 9.47 -6.92 16.56
C SER A 63 7.98 -7.17 16.75
N VAL A 64 7.45 -6.82 17.92
CA VAL A 64 6.00 -6.86 18.15
C VAL A 64 5.27 -5.92 17.18
N ASP A 65 5.86 -4.77 16.86
CA ASP A 65 5.28 -3.84 15.89
C ASP A 65 5.22 -4.44 14.48
N ASP A 66 6.21 -5.24 14.06
CA ASP A 66 6.14 -5.96 12.77
C ASP A 66 4.93 -6.91 12.70
N ILE A 67 4.59 -7.57 13.81
CA ILE A 67 3.44 -8.47 13.90
C ILE A 67 2.13 -7.67 13.86
N ILE A 68 2.06 -6.58 14.63
CA ILE A 68 0.88 -5.71 14.68
C ILE A 68 0.64 -5.07 13.31
N GLU A 69 1.66 -4.45 12.72
CA GLU A 69 1.55 -3.80 11.42
C GLU A 69 1.22 -4.77 10.28
N THR A 70 1.72 -6.02 10.36
CA THR A 70 1.33 -7.09 9.42
C THR A 70 -0.15 -7.45 9.57
N SER A 71 -0.62 -7.64 10.79
CA SER A 71 -2.04 -7.92 11.06
C SER A 71 -2.93 -6.76 10.63
N ASN A 72 -2.51 -5.54 10.90
CA ASN A 72 -3.22 -4.32 10.53
C ASN A 72 -3.25 -4.12 9.00
N HIS A 73 -2.20 -4.51 8.29
CA HIS A 73 -2.15 -4.40 6.83
C HIS A 73 -3.21 -5.29 6.16
N PHE A 74 -3.49 -6.48 6.69
CA PHE A 74 -4.59 -7.32 6.21
C PHE A 74 -5.95 -6.62 6.39
N ILE A 75 -6.16 -5.97 7.54
CA ILE A 75 -7.39 -5.23 7.81
C ILE A 75 -7.49 -4.00 6.88
N ALA A 76 -6.37 -3.30 6.64
CA ALA A 76 -6.31 -2.16 5.72
C ALA A 76 -6.63 -2.57 4.27
N PHE A 77 -6.17 -3.75 3.83
CA PHE A 77 -6.53 -4.29 2.52
C PHE A 77 -8.02 -4.65 2.43
N ASP A 78 -8.59 -5.21 3.49
CA ASP A 78 -10.02 -5.47 3.53
C ASP A 78 -10.85 -4.19 3.47
N TYR A 79 -10.45 -3.16 4.21
CA TYR A 79 -11.07 -1.83 4.15
C TYR A 79 -10.95 -1.20 2.76
N LEU A 80 -9.81 -1.37 2.11
CA LEU A 80 -9.59 -0.91 0.73
C LEU A 80 -10.62 -1.52 -0.24
N LEU A 81 -10.88 -2.83 -0.14
CA LEU A 81 -11.87 -3.51 -0.97
C LEU A 81 -13.31 -3.07 -0.64
N ASP A 82 -13.62 -2.87 0.64
CA ASP A 82 -14.94 -2.44 1.09
C ASP A 82 -15.30 -1.00 0.65
N THR A 83 -14.29 -0.17 0.42
CA THR A 83 -14.43 1.23 0.01
C THR A 83 -14.03 1.48 -1.44
N ILE A 84 -14.01 0.43 -2.27
CA ILE A 84 -13.45 0.51 -3.64
C ILE A 84 -14.13 1.54 -4.53
N ASP A 85 -15.43 1.75 -4.37
CA ASP A 85 -16.23 2.67 -5.18
C ASP A 85 -16.14 4.13 -4.69
N GLU A 86 -15.60 4.38 -3.48
CA GLU A 86 -15.48 5.73 -2.95
C GLU A 86 -14.38 6.52 -3.69
N PRO A 87 -14.53 7.82 -3.95
CA PRO A 87 -13.44 8.65 -4.47
C PRO A 87 -12.33 8.79 -3.42
N LEU A 88 -11.10 9.02 -3.89
CA LEU A 88 -9.99 9.32 -2.98
C LEU A 88 -10.29 10.58 -2.18
N SER A 89 -10.07 10.50 -0.87
CA SER A 89 -10.31 11.60 0.06
C SER A 89 -9.32 11.57 1.22
N GLY A 90 -9.09 12.73 1.83
CA GLY A 90 -8.27 12.80 3.04
C GLY A 90 -8.80 11.90 4.16
N LYS A 91 -10.13 11.72 4.25
CA LYS A 91 -10.75 10.80 5.22
C LYS A 91 -10.34 9.35 4.98
N LEU A 92 -10.44 8.86 3.74
CA LEU A 92 -10.05 7.50 3.37
C LEU A 92 -8.56 7.26 3.63
N ILE A 93 -7.72 8.20 3.25
CA ILE A 93 -6.27 8.14 3.44
C ILE A 93 -5.91 8.08 4.93
N LYS A 94 -6.51 8.94 5.74
CA LYS A 94 -6.33 8.95 7.21
C LYS A 94 -6.82 7.66 7.85
N GLU A 95 -7.90 7.09 7.38
CA GLU A 95 -8.43 5.82 7.91
C GLU A 95 -7.51 4.64 7.59
N LEU A 96 -6.96 4.54 6.37
CA LEU A 96 -5.92 3.54 6.06
C LEU A 96 -4.73 3.64 6.99
N HIS A 97 -4.24 4.86 7.24
CA HIS A 97 -3.14 5.09 8.19
C HIS A 97 -3.54 4.71 9.62
N ARG A 98 -4.76 5.08 10.04
CA ARG A 98 -5.29 4.72 11.38
C ARG A 98 -5.29 3.21 11.58
N ILE A 99 -5.80 2.47 10.60
CA ILE A 99 -5.82 1.00 10.67
C ILE A 99 -4.38 0.46 10.78
N LEU A 100 -3.47 0.91 9.93
CA LEU A 100 -2.09 0.42 9.90
C LEU A 100 -1.34 0.65 11.20
N LYS A 101 -1.50 1.82 11.83
CA LYS A 101 -0.67 2.22 12.98
C LYS A 101 -1.36 1.99 14.34
N THR A 102 -2.62 1.55 14.37
CA THR A 102 -3.31 1.24 15.63
C THR A 102 -2.59 0.13 16.39
N GLY A 103 -2.31 0.38 17.69
CA GLY A 103 -1.71 -0.61 18.58
C GLY A 103 -0.18 -0.77 18.49
N THR A 104 0.48 -0.02 17.61
CA THR A 104 1.96 0.00 17.52
C THR A 104 2.57 0.83 18.65
N ALA A 105 3.85 0.63 18.91
CA ALA A 105 4.62 1.45 19.86
C ALA A 105 4.56 2.95 19.51
N ASP A 106 4.54 3.30 18.22
CA ASP A 106 4.39 4.68 17.77
C ASP A 106 3.06 5.29 18.21
N ALA A 107 1.97 4.51 18.24
CA ALA A 107 0.66 4.98 18.68
C ALA A 107 0.62 5.45 20.14
N THR A 108 1.60 5.07 20.95
CA THR A 108 1.71 5.51 22.36
C THR A 108 2.42 6.86 22.52
N LYS A 109 3.05 7.36 21.46
CA LYS A 109 3.84 8.59 21.50
C LYS A 109 2.93 9.80 21.30
N ALA A 110 2.96 10.76 22.23
CA ALA A 110 2.11 11.95 22.22
C ALA A 110 2.28 12.84 20.97
N TRP A 111 3.42 12.74 20.29
CA TRP A 111 3.72 13.50 19.08
C TRP A 111 3.33 12.77 17.79
N PHE A 112 2.99 11.48 17.84
CA PHE A 112 2.62 10.68 16.69
C PHE A 112 1.09 10.66 16.50
N ASN A 113 0.62 11.13 15.36
CA ASN A 113 -0.81 11.17 15.05
C ASN A 113 -1.25 9.92 14.30
N VAL A 114 -1.86 8.97 15.01
CA VAL A 114 -2.49 7.82 14.35
C VAL A 114 -3.77 8.24 13.64
N GLY A 115 -3.81 8.07 12.33
CA GLY A 115 -4.98 8.43 11.53
C GLY A 115 -5.14 9.93 11.29
N ASP A 116 -4.07 10.70 11.44
CA ASP A 116 -4.08 12.13 11.10
C ASP A 116 -2.71 12.58 10.56
N TRP A 117 -2.68 13.77 9.95
CA TRP A 117 -1.49 14.30 9.33
C TRP A 117 -0.35 14.52 10.35
N LYS A 118 0.88 14.47 9.83
CA LYS A 118 2.08 14.73 10.64
C LYS A 118 2.07 16.09 11.30
N ARG A 119 2.64 16.17 12.49
CA ARG A 119 2.81 17.43 13.24
C ARG A 119 4.22 18.01 13.11
N TRP A 120 5.18 17.16 12.79
CA TRP A 120 6.59 17.53 12.69
C TRP A 120 7.09 17.40 11.25
N PRO A 121 7.98 18.29 10.81
CA PRO A 121 8.66 18.13 9.54
C PRO A 121 9.39 16.78 9.49
N ASN A 122 9.44 16.18 8.32
CA ASN A 122 10.22 14.98 8.05
C ASN A 122 10.94 15.08 6.69
N GLU A 123 11.88 14.18 6.49
CA GLU A 123 12.70 14.10 5.28
C GLU A 123 12.66 12.68 4.73
N VAL A 124 12.77 12.55 3.42
CA VAL A 124 12.89 11.27 2.70
C VAL A 124 14.09 11.33 1.78
N GLY A 125 15.05 10.43 1.99
CA GLY A 125 16.25 10.40 1.16
C GLY A 125 17.06 11.71 1.16
N GLY A 126 17.06 12.43 2.30
CA GLY A 126 17.73 13.73 2.45
C GLY A 126 17.00 14.91 1.80
N THR A 127 15.76 14.72 1.34
CA THR A 127 14.93 15.78 0.78
C THR A 127 13.79 16.10 1.74
N GLN A 128 13.60 17.40 2.03
CA GLN A 128 12.47 17.86 2.85
C GLN A 128 11.14 17.59 2.13
N THR A 129 10.18 17.09 2.89
CA THR A 129 8.81 16.86 2.41
C THR A 129 7.93 18.10 2.65
N VAL A 130 6.66 18.05 2.29
CA VAL A 130 5.71 19.14 2.52
C VAL A 130 5.63 19.44 4.02
N MET A 131 5.63 20.74 4.39
CA MET A 131 5.53 21.18 5.79
C MET A 131 4.18 20.77 6.40
N PRO A 132 4.13 20.40 7.70
CA PRO A 132 2.90 19.91 8.34
C PRO A 132 1.66 20.78 8.11
N GLN A 133 1.82 22.11 8.16
CA GLN A 133 0.73 23.08 7.98
C GLN A 133 0.15 23.10 6.56
N GLN A 134 0.87 22.58 5.59
CA GLN A 134 0.49 22.55 4.17
C GLN A 134 -0.06 21.20 3.73
N VAL A 135 0.12 20.13 4.53
CA VAL A 135 -0.22 18.74 4.16
C VAL A 135 -1.69 18.62 3.76
N ASP A 136 -2.60 19.15 4.56
CA ASP A 136 -4.05 19.04 4.29
C ASP A 136 -4.41 19.71 2.94
N THR A 137 -3.87 20.89 2.70
CA THR A 137 -4.07 21.63 1.44
C THR A 137 -3.50 20.88 0.24
N GLU A 138 -2.28 20.35 0.35
CA GLU A 138 -1.63 19.63 -0.76
C GLU A 138 -2.30 18.29 -1.05
N ILE A 139 -2.73 17.55 -0.03
CA ILE A 139 -3.51 16.30 -0.23
C ILE A 139 -4.87 16.61 -0.84
N THR A 140 -5.56 17.65 -0.38
CA THR A 140 -6.85 18.06 -0.97
C THR A 140 -6.67 18.39 -2.45
N ARG A 141 -5.67 19.21 -2.80
CA ARG A 141 -5.36 19.58 -4.19
C ARG A 141 -5.02 18.36 -5.04
N LEU A 142 -4.23 17.44 -4.51
CA LEU A 142 -3.85 16.20 -5.20
C LEU A 142 -5.08 15.33 -5.48
N ASN A 143 -5.95 15.13 -4.47
CA ASN A 143 -7.18 14.37 -4.61
C ASN A 143 -8.17 15.00 -5.59
N ASP A 144 -8.38 16.32 -5.51
CA ASP A 144 -9.32 17.05 -6.38
C ASP A 144 -8.87 16.94 -7.84
N ARG A 145 -7.58 17.15 -8.11
CA ARG A 145 -7.00 16.99 -9.45
C ARG A 145 -7.20 15.55 -9.97
N TYR A 146 -6.87 14.56 -9.18
CA TYR A 146 -6.98 13.15 -9.55
C TYR A 146 -8.44 12.75 -9.79
N ASN A 147 -9.34 13.07 -8.86
CA ASN A 147 -10.76 12.74 -8.97
C ASN A 147 -11.49 13.46 -10.13
N SER A 148 -10.92 14.56 -10.64
CA SER A 148 -11.47 15.28 -11.82
C SER A 148 -11.02 14.66 -13.15
N THR A 149 -10.10 13.71 -13.16
CA THR A 149 -9.64 13.02 -14.36
C THR A 149 -10.73 12.06 -14.83
N PHE A 150 -11.18 12.23 -16.10
CA PHE A 150 -12.34 11.49 -16.64
C PHE A 150 -12.00 10.02 -16.97
N ASP A 151 -10.84 9.79 -17.56
CA ASP A 151 -10.37 8.44 -17.97
C ASP A 151 -8.99 8.22 -17.36
N VAL A 152 -8.99 7.73 -16.11
CA VAL A 152 -7.76 7.54 -15.34
C VAL A 152 -6.95 6.40 -15.93
N THR A 153 -5.74 6.72 -16.32
CA THR A 153 -4.77 5.78 -16.88
C THR A 153 -3.84 5.20 -15.80
N PHE A 154 -3.10 4.16 -16.17
CA PHE A 154 -2.03 3.63 -15.33
C PHE A 154 -1.00 4.71 -14.94
N GLU A 155 -0.65 5.57 -15.89
CA GLU A 155 0.30 6.66 -15.67
C GLU A 155 -0.23 7.69 -14.67
N ASP A 156 -1.51 8.02 -14.71
CA ASP A 156 -2.14 8.94 -13.74
C ASP A 156 -2.08 8.39 -12.32
N ILE A 157 -2.28 7.07 -12.16
CA ILE A 157 -2.19 6.40 -10.85
C ILE A 157 -0.76 6.45 -10.32
N ILE A 158 0.24 6.20 -11.17
CA ILE A 158 1.66 6.28 -10.79
C ILE A 158 2.07 7.73 -10.48
N GLU A 159 1.59 8.71 -11.24
CA GLU A 159 1.83 10.14 -10.96
C GLU A 159 1.20 10.56 -9.63
N TYR A 160 -0.04 10.11 -9.34
CA TYR A 160 -0.67 10.33 -8.04
C TYR A 160 0.19 9.77 -6.91
N HIS A 161 0.63 8.52 -7.05
CA HIS A 161 1.47 7.87 -6.04
C HIS A 161 2.78 8.63 -5.81
N TYR A 162 3.46 9.07 -6.87
CA TYR A 162 4.67 9.88 -6.76
C TYR A 162 4.42 11.16 -5.97
N HIS A 163 3.35 11.90 -6.27
CA HIS A 163 3.02 13.13 -5.56
C HIS A 163 2.64 12.86 -4.10
N PHE A 164 1.93 11.76 -3.81
CA PHE A 164 1.63 11.33 -2.45
C PHE A 164 2.93 11.08 -1.64
N GLU A 165 3.88 10.34 -2.22
CA GLU A 165 5.18 10.08 -1.58
C GLU A 165 6.01 11.37 -1.40
N LYS A 166 5.89 12.35 -2.29
CA LYS A 166 6.54 13.68 -2.15
C LYS A 166 5.90 14.53 -1.04
N ILE A 167 4.59 14.48 -0.89
CA ILE A 167 3.88 15.18 0.22
C ILE A 167 4.27 14.56 1.55
N HIS A 168 4.34 13.23 1.60
CA HIS A 168 4.69 12.45 2.79
C HIS A 168 3.85 12.83 3.99
N PRO A 169 2.52 12.62 3.93
CA PRO A 169 1.55 13.26 4.83
C PRO A 169 1.62 12.80 6.28
N PHE A 170 2.18 11.64 6.56
CA PHE A 170 2.25 11.06 7.89
C PHE A 170 3.67 11.09 8.46
N GLN A 171 3.79 10.90 9.76
CA GLN A 171 5.07 10.83 10.42
C GLN A 171 5.83 9.54 10.09
N ASP A 172 5.10 8.44 9.90
CA ASP A 172 5.53 7.12 9.43
C ASP A 172 4.37 6.44 8.68
N GLY A 173 4.62 5.34 7.95
CA GLY A 173 3.60 4.56 7.27
C GLY A 173 3.18 5.08 5.88
N ASN A 174 3.81 6.13 5.38
CA ASN A 174 3.48 6.73 4.08
C ASN A 174 3.59 5.73 2.93
N GLY A 175 4.71 5.03 2.80
CA GLY A 175 4.92 4.07 1.74
C GLY A 175 3.87 2.94 1.74
N ARG A 176 3.49 2.44 2.91
CA ARG A 176 2.45 1.39 3.03
C ARG A 176 1.08 1.91 2.61
N VAL A 177 0.68 3.09 3.09
CA VAL A 177 -0.58 3.74 2.68
C VAL A 177 -0.54 4.04 1.17
N GLY A 178 0.55 4.59 0.66
CA GLY A 178 0.72 4.90 -0.76
C GLY A 178 0.57 3.67 -1.66
N ARG A 179 1.18 2.53 -1.28
CA ARG A 179 1.07 1.28 -2.04
C ARG A 179 -0.32 0.64 -1.95
N LEU A 180 -1.01 0.77 -0.82
CA LEU A 180 -2.41 0.37 -0.69
C LEU A 180 -3.31 1.20 -1.61
N ILE A 181 -3.15 2.53 -1.62
CA ILE A 181 -3.89 3.43 -2.53
C ILE A 181 -3.60 3.07 -3.99
N LEU A 182 -2.34 2.84 -4.33
CA LEU A 182 -1.91 2.48 -5.67
C LEU A 182 -2.60 1.20 -6.16
N PHE A 183 -2.60 0.16 -5.34
CA PHE A 183 -3.29 -1.10 -5.61
C PHE A 183 -4.81 -0.89 -5.79
N ARG A 184 -5.42 -0.10 -4.89
CA ARG A 184 -6.83 0.24 -4.93
C ARG A 184 -7.22 0.96 -6.21
N GLU A 185 -6.48 1.99 -6.60
CA GLU A 185 -6.84 2.78 -7.77
C GLU A 185 -6.69 1.99 -9.06
N CYS A 186 -5.73 1.09 -9.15
CA CYS A 186 -5.70 0.14 -10.26
C CYS A 186 -6.99 -0.68 -10.34
N LEU A 187 -7.44 -1.26 -9.23
CA LEU A 187 -8.69 -2.02 -9.19
C LEU A 187 -9.90 -1.15 -9.54
N ARG A 188 -10.00 0.06 -8.97
CA ARG A 188 -11.12 0.98 -9.17
C ARG A 188 -11.27 1.41 -10.63
N HIS A 189 -10.17 1.57 -11.34
CA HIS A 189 -10.14 2.00 -12.74
C HIS A 189 -9.95 0.86 -13.75
N ASN A 190 -10.20 -0.39 -13.34
CA ASN A 190 -10.15 -1.54 -14.26
C ASN A 190 -8.75 -1.86 -14.80
N ILE A 191 -7.75 -1.45 -14.09
CA ILE A 191 -6.36 -1.70 -14.42
C ILE A 191 -5.88 -2.87 -13.57
N VAL A 192 -5.14 -3.80 -14.14
CA VAL A 192 -4.55 -4.91 -13.38
C VAL A 192 -3.63 -4.32 -12.31
N PRO A 193 -3.84 -4.64 -11.02
CA PRO A 193 -2.97 -4.11 -9.96
C PRO A 193 -1.60 -4.81 -9.98
N PHE A 194 -0.70 -4.33 -9.14
CA PHE A 194 0.63 -4.89 -9.01
C PHE A 194 1.17 -4.80 -7.58
N ILE A 195 2.19 -5.57 -7.28
CA ILE A 195 2.87 -5.62 -5.99
C ILE A 195 4.35 -5.40 -6.22
N ILE A 196 4.89 -4.34 -5.63
CA ILE A 196 6.34 -4.11 -5.63
C ILE A 196 6.96 -5.12 -4.66
N ASP A 197 7.70 -6.07 -5.20
CA ASP A 197 8.44 -7.07 -4.44
C ASP A 197 9.88 -6.63 -4.14
N GLU A 198 10.60 -7.44 -3.37
CA GLU A 198 11.99 -7.14 -2.97
C GLU A 198 12.94 -6.96 -4.18
N ARG A 199 12.69 -7.65 -5.29
CA ARG A 199 13.50 -7.52 -6.52
C ARG A 199 13.32 -6.14 -7.16
N HIS A 200 12.12 -5.57 -7.06
CA HIS A 200 11.78 -4.27 -7.61
C HIS A 200 12.12 -3.10 -6.67
N LYS A 201 12.40 -3.36 -5.39
CA LYS A 201 12.59 -2.33 -4.36
C LYS A 201 13.58 -1.23 -4.77
N GLN A 202 14.76 -1.58 -5.25
CA GLN A 202 15.79 -0.58 -5.61
C GLN A 202 15.37 0.24 -6.83
N PHE A 203 14.75 -0.39 -7.82
CA PHE A 203 14.24 0.27 -9.02
C PHE A 203 13.07 1.20 -8.68
N TYR A 204 12.18 0.77 -7.78
CA TYR A 204 11.07 1.56 -7.28
C TYR A 204 11.56 2.84 -6.57
N TYR A 205 12.51 2.74 -5.65
CA TYR A 205 13.08 3.92 -4.99
C TYR A 205 13.83 4.82 -5.95
N ARG A 206 14.56 4.27 -6.91
CA ARG A 206 15.16 5.05 -7.99
C ARG A 206 14.09 5.77 -8.81
N GLY A 207 13.05 5.06 -9.19
CA GLY A 207 11.93 5.59 -9.94
C GLY A 207 11.27 6.77 -9.23
N LEU A 208 10.99 6.65 -7.93
CA LEU A 208 10.45 7.76 -7.11
C LEU A 208 11.41 8.95 -7.04
N ARG A 209 12.71 8.71 -6.85
CA ARG A 209 13.69 9.78 -6.75
C ARG A 209 13.85 10.54 -8.07
N GLU A 210 13.84 9.85 -9.18
CA GLU A 210 14.16 10.39 -10.51
C GLU A 210 12.90 10.70 -11.35
N PHE A 211 11.69 10.53 -10.82
CA PHE A 211 10.44 10.69 -11.55
C PHE A 211 10.27 12.04 -12.24
N ALA A 212 10.69 13.12 -11.60
CA ALA A 212 10.59 14.46 -12.17
C ALA A 212 11.39 14.63 -13.47
N THR A 213 12.46 13.87 -13.65
CA THR A 213 13.35 13.92 -14.82
C THR A 213 13.14 12.76 -15.76
N THR A 214 12.86 11.57 -15.23
CA THR A 214 12.75 10.33 -16.02
C THR A 214 11.61 9.46 -15.47
N ARG A 215 10.37 9.78 -15.87
CA ARG A 215 9.16 9.06 -15.42
C ARG A 215 9.22 7.55 -15.71
N GLY A 216 9.85 7.17 -16.83
CA GLY A 216 9.93 5.79 -17.30
C GLY A 216 10.49 4.82 -16.26
N TYR A 217 11.42 5.22 -15.41
CA TYR A 217 11.99 4.32 -14.41
C TYR A 217 10.95 3.77 -13.42
N LEU A 218 10.03 4.62 -12.95
CA LEU A 218 8.96 4.17 -12.07
C LEU A 218 7.90 3.38 -12.84
N LEU A 219 7.50 3.89 -14.01
CA LEU A 219 6.50 3.26 -14.86
C LEU A 219 6.93 1.84 -15.27
N ASP A 220 8.14 1.67 -15.77
CA ASP A 220 8.65 0.36 -16.22
C ASP A 220 8.75 -0.64 -15.05
N THR A 221 9.15 -0.14 -13.87
CA THR A 221 9.20 -0.96 -12.65
C THR A 221 7.80 -1.47 -12.27
N CYS A 222 6.81 -0.58 -12.29
CA CYS A 222 5.43 -0.92 -11.96
C CYS A 222 4.80 -1.84 -13.01
N LEU A 223 5.06 -1.63 -14.30
CA LEU A 223 4.62 -2.51 -15.39
C LEU A 223 5.22 -3.92 -15.25
N SER A 224 6.52 -4.02 -14.95
CA SER A 224 7.15 -5.32 -14.70
C SER A 224 6.51 -6.07 -13.53
N ALA A 225 6.15 -5.36 -12.47
CA ALA A 225 5.43 -5.94 -11.33
C ALA A 225 3.99 -6.35 -11.69
N GLN A 226 3.33 -5.59 -12.59
CA GLN A 226 1.99 -5.88 -13.11
C GLN A 226 1.95 -7.18 -13.93
N ASP A 227 2.99 -7.47 -14.70
CA ASP A 227 3.10 -8.73 -15.45
C ASP A 227 3.02 -9.95 -14.52
N THR A 228 3.67 -9.86 -13.36
CA THR A 228 3.59 -10.92 -12.34
C THR A 228 2.16 -11.10 -11.82
N TYR A 229 1.47 -10.02 -11.50
CA TYR A 229 0.08 -10.11 -11.02
C TYR A 229 -0.87 -10.60 -12.10
N THR A 230 -0.66 -10.21 -13.35
CA THR A 230 -1.40 -10.71 -14.51
C THR A 230 -1.31 -12.22 -14.63
N THR A 231 -0.13 -12.82 -14.40
CA THR A 231 0.01 -14.30 -14.42
C THR A 231 -0.79 -14.96 -13.31
N TRP A 232 -0.92 -14.33 -12.13
CA TRP A 232 -1.77 -14.85 -11.06
C TRP A 232 -3.25 -14.81 -11.44
N VAL A 233 -3.70 -13.68 -12.00
CA VAL A 233 -5.11 -13.56 -12.46
C VAL A 233 -5.43 -14.66 -13.48
N LYS A 234 -4.58 -14.87 -14.48
CA LYS A 234 -4.76 -15.93 -15.49
C LYS A 234 -4.73 -17.34 -14.91
N TYR A 235 -3.93 -17.57 -13.85
CA TYR A 235 -3.86 -18.87 -13.18
C TYR A 235 -5.12 -19.20 -12.39
N PHE A 236 -5.63 -18.23 -11.61
CA PHE A 236 -6.81 -18.45 -10.76
C PHE A 236 -8.13 -18.35 -11.52
N TYR A 237 -8.16 -17.56 -12.59
CA TYR A 237 -9.32 -17.27 -13.41
C TYR A 237 -8.93 -17.33 -14.90
N PRO A 238 -8.68 -18.55 -15.41
CA PRO A 238 -8.43 -18.73 -16.85
C PRO A 238 -9.67 -18.28 -17.64
N GLU A 239 -9.44 -17.57 -18.77
CA GLU A 239 -10.50 -17.16 -19.70
C GLU A 239 -11.17 -18.34 -20.37
#